data_51f5f000fad59c3c9be29dcc60a9340f
#
_entry.id   51f5f000fad59c3c9be29dcc60a9340f
#
_cell.length_a   1.000
_cell.length_b   1.000
_cell.length_c   1.000
_cell.angle_alpha   90.00
_cell.angle_beta   90.00
_cell.angle_gamma   90.00
#
_symmetry.space_group_name_H-M   'P 1'
#
loop_
_entity.id
_entity.type
_entity.pdbx_description
1 polymer ?
#
loop_
_entity_poly.entity_id
_entity_poly.type
_entity_poly.pdbx_seq_one_letter_code
_entity_poly.pdbx_strand_id
1 'polypeptide(L)'
;MGSLTIQIGRHMVRLWIIAVYVFLAAPRGEAQPIPSSGGDGLFRELGCVSCHTDLGGDMPIREQAPDLSQAGLRYRTSYLLEFLQKPGRVRRHIGRARMPDFHLSEKEALALALFLEQQKEAPGNWPQLPGELRQMLDAPAAAVSRADFDRTLASGLACLTCHALNGQGGMIGPELADVGYQLHPGWIKSYLVAPALFGVPTNVMPAQFYRLSLDGEKFEPIFPQSERAIATVAGYLSDAGAERRAALDQKLAAARRTHPQGSAGLGEQLFRSLNCAACHRHVSIKPREHAAPPLASEGLRARKPWLEHFLRNPTALRRAGYHPGDGSRMPDFRLAVDEARMLADDLMSRRTSLPGLKTNVTLLPLSVFSRDKAIHLLQEKFSCLGCHRLGNVGGVVGPDLGGVSSRLQPDYVFSIISNPRQLVPHSIMPQIPMPAESIELIARCLVMGGWSNGPATYLSPIDLPMAATLDEIDSRSRTARVNYLRHCAACHGTEGRGDGFNASFLLPAKPTAFTDRGYVSQRPDDTLFDGIHSGARVLNRSPLMPAWGTSFSGEEIRQLVQHLRAFCQCQAPPWSGDGSGQRP
;
A
#
# COMPACT_ATOMS: atom_id res chain seq x y z
N MET A 1 49.41 35.57 -53.25
CA MET A 1 48.34 34.58 -53.00
C MET A 1 48.61 33.61 -51.84
N GLY A 2 49.31 34.07 -50.78
CA GLY A 2 49.76 33.16 -49.73
C GLY A 2 49.35 33.56 -48.30
N SER A 3 48.51 34.59 -48.09
CA SER A 3 48.22 35.11 -46.77
C SER A 3 46.76 34.97 -46.28
N LEU A 4 45.83 34.56 -47.17
CA LEU A 4 44.40 34.52 -46.83
C LEU A 4 43.92 33.11 -46.31
N THR A 5 44.65 32.05 -46.64
CA THR A 5 44.26 30.67 -46.27
C THR A 5 44.60 30.27 -44.85
N ILE A 6 45.59 30.94 -44.20
CA ILE A 6 46.03 30.62 -42.83
C ILE A 6 45.09 31.30 -41.80
N GLN A 7 44.44 32.39 -42.12
CA GLN A 7 43.54 33.11 -41.21
C GLN A 7 42.17 32.45 -41.06
N ILE A 8 41.67 31.74 -42.06
CA ILE A 8 40.38 31.01 -42.03
C ILE A 8 40.51 29.77 -41.13
N GLY A 9 41.66 29.07 -41.19
CA GLY A 9 41.90 27.90 -40.34
C GLY A 9 41.92 28.17 -38.84
N ARG A 10 42.44 29.33 -38.42
CA ARG A 10 42.49 29.74 -37.02
C ARG A 10 41.14 30.15 -36.41
N HIS A 11 40.25 30.70 -37.20
CA HIS A 11 38.88 31.01 -36.77
C HIS A 11 37.99 29.76 -36.67
N MET A 12 38.13 28.82 -37.58
CA MET A 12 37.38 27.56 -37.54
C MET A 12 37.79 26.70 -36.32
N VAL A 13 39.07 26.59 -35.99
CA VAL A 13 39.55 25.85 -34.82
C VAL A 13 39.10 26.53 -33.50
N ARG A 14 39.06 27.86 -33.44
CA ARG A 14 38.54 28.60 -32.27
C ARG A 14 37.02 28.44 -32.10
N LEU A 15 36.25 28.41 -33.18
CA LEU A 15 34.81 28.13 -33.16
C LEU A 15 34.51 26.68 -32.74
N TRP A 16 35.33 25.72 -33.16
CA TRP A 16 35.20 24.33 -32.69
C TRP A 16 35.54 24.14 -31.20
N ILE A 17 36.58 24.78 -30.72
CA ILE A 17 36.94 24.74 -29.30
C ILE A 17 35.87 25.42 -28.44
N ILE A 18 35.28 26.53 -28.88
CA ILE A 18 34.18 27.19 -28.17
C ILE A 18 32.91 26.34 -28.22
N ALA A 19 32.59 25.70 -29.35
CA ALA A 19 31.45 24.81 -29.45
C ALA A 19 31.60 23.57 -28.58
N VAL A 20 32.81 22.98 -28.48
CA VAL A 20 33.07 21.85 -27.58
C VAL A 20 33.05 22.28 -26.12
N TYR A 21 33.52 23.49 -25.76
CA TYR A 21 33.46 24.01 -24.40
C TYR A 21 32.04 24.39 -23.96
N VAL A 22 31.21 24.89 -24.87
CA VAL A 22 29.79 25.17 -24.61
C VAL A 22 28.99 23.87 -24.43
N PHE A 23 29.35 22.79 -25.15
CA PHE A 23 28.75 21.45 -24.94
C PHE A 23 29.21 20.78 -23.65
N LEU A 24 30.41 21.07 -23.16
CA LEU A 24 30.94 20.53 -21.89
C LEU A 24 30.53 21.36 -20.65
N ALA A 25 30.10 22.60 -20.86
CA ALA A 25 29.65 23.51 -19.78
C ALA A 25 28.14 23.65 -19.68
N ALA A 26 27.36 22.94 -20.51
CA ALA A 26 25.91 22.87 -20.30
C ALA A 26 25.66 22.23 -18.94
N PRO A 27 24.86 22.84 -18.04
CA PRO A 27 24.48 22.21 -16.80
C PRO A 27 23.89 20.84 -17.18
N ARG A 28 24.38 19.76 -16.56
CA ARG A 28 23.81 18.43 -16.71
C ARG A 28 22.36 18.51 -16.26
N GLY A 29 21.48 18.88 -17.16
CA GLY A 29 20.05 18.88 -16.93
C GLY A 29 19.69 17.47 -16.48
N GLU A 30 19.09 17.33 -15.31
CA GLU A 30 18.33 16.12 -15.01
C GLU A 30 17.45 15.87 -16.24
N ALA A 31 17.55 14.68 -16.82
CA ALA A 31 16.69 14.32 -17.95
C ALA A 31 15.25 14.58 -17.47
N GLN A 32 14.65 15.63 -18.01
CA GLN A 32 13.28 15.95 -17.65
C GLN A 32 12.43 14.76 -18.08
N PRO A 33 11.65 14.20 -17.20
CA PRO A 33 10.75 13.11 -17.56
C PRO A 33 9.86 13.60 -18.71
N ILE A 34 9.63 12.74 -19.70
CA ILE A 34 8.68 12.99 -20.79
C ILE A 34 7.37 13.45 -20.14
N PRO A 35 6.82 14.61 -20.53
CA PRO A 35 5.59 15.11 -19.90
C PRO A 35 4.49 14.06 -20.08
N SER A 36 3.94 13.56 -18.97
CA SER A 36 2.71 12.78 -19.02
C SER A 36 1.61 13.66 -19.63
N SER A 37 0.76 13.10 -20.46
CA SER A 37 -0.36 13.79 -21.10
C SER A 37 -1.47 14.11 -20.08
N GLY A 38 -1.23 15.05 -19.16
CA GLY A 38 -2.21 15.45 -18.14
C GLY A 38 -2.31 14.52 -16.92
N GLY A 39 -3.33 14.72 -16.09
CA GLY A 39 -3.53 13.99 -14.84
C GLY A 39 -3.79 12.50 -15.04
N ASP A 40 -4.55 12.09 -16.06
CA ASP A 40 -4.80 10.68 -16.37
C ASP A 40 -3.52 9.93 -16.75
N GLY A 41 -2.65 10.55 -17.56
CA GLY A 41 -1.35 9.97 -17.90
C GLY A 41 -0.48 9.76 -16.65
N LEU A 42 -0.43 10.75 -15.77
CA LEU A 42 0.31 10.67 -14.51
C LEU A 42 -0.28 9.61 -13.57
N PHE A 43 -1.61 9.50 -13.51
CA PHE A 43 -2.32 8.50 -12.71
C PHE A 43 -1.94 7.07 -13.11
N ARG A 44 -1.81 6.80 -14.42
CA ARG A 44 -1.38 5.51 -14.96
C ARG A 44 0.12 5.28 -14.77
N GLU A 45 0.93 6.29 -15.03
CA GLU A 45 2.39 6.22 -14.90
C GLU A 45 2.84 5.90 -13.45
N LEU A 46 2.16 6.45 -12.46
CA LEU A 46 2.41 6.16 -11.04
C LEU A 46 1.80 4.84 -10.58
N GLY A 47 0.99 4.18 -11.40
CA GLY A 47 0.36 2.91 -11.08
C GLY A 47 -0.82 3.02 -10.10
N CYS A 48 -1.47 4.18 -9.99
CA CYS A 48 -2.65 4.37 -9.13
C CYS A 48 -3.79 3.41 -9.51
N VAL A 49 -3.94 3.10 -10.81
CA VAL A 49 -4.90 2.13 -11.36
C VAL A 49 -4.73 0.72 -10.80
N SER A 50 -3.54 0.38 -10.28
CA SER A 50 -3.28 -0.95 -9.70
C SER A 50 -4.05 -1.20 -8.39
N CYS A 51 -4.43 -0.13 -7.69
CA CYS A 51 -5.24 -0.20 -6.47
C CYS A 51 -6.64 0.37 -6.69
N HIS A 52 -6.77 1.44 -7.48
CA HIS A 52 -8.04 2.09 -7.83
C HIS A 52 -8.54 1.54 -9.16
N THR A 53 -9.15 0.37 -9.14
CA THR A 53 -9.47 -0.46 -10.32
C THR A 53 -10.72 -0.06 -11.08
N ASP A 54 -11.55 0.83 -10.53
CA ASP A 54 -12.80 1.30 -11.13
C ASP A 54 -12.60 2.14 -12.40
N LEU A 55 -11.40 2.60 -12.66
CA LEU A 55 -11.07 3.43 -13.81
C LEU A 55 -10.64 2.62 -15.04
N GLY A 56 -10.49 1.31 -14.89
CA GLY A 56 -10.06 0.42 -15.95
C GLY A 56 -8.63 0.70 -16.48
N GLY A 57 -8.21 -0.06 -17.45
CA GLY A 57 -6.95 0.13 -18.16
C GLY A 57 -5.86 -0.87 -17.78
N ASP A 58 -4.79 -0.88 -18.58
CA ASP A 58 -3.64 -1.73 -18.38
C ASP A 58 -2.88 -1.34 -17.11
N MET A 59 -2.19 -2.30 -16.52
CA MET A 59 -1.35 -2.11 -15.32
C MET A 59 0.14 -2.05 -15.69
N PRO A 60 0.60 -0.98 -16.38
CA PRO A 60 1.96 -0.92 -16.91
C PRO A 60 3.03 -0.94 -15.81
N ILE A 61 2.67 -0.54 -14.58
CA ILE A 61 3.59 -0.54 -13.45
C ILE A 61 4.08 -1.95 -13.10
N ARG A 62 3.28 -3.00 -13.32
CA ARG A 62 3.68 -4.39 -13.09
C ARG A 62 4.77 -4.87 -14.05
N GLU A 63 4.90 -4.23 -15.19
CA GLU A 63 5.97 -4.49 -16.15
C GLU A 63 7.25 -3.73 -15.81
N GLN A 64 7.14 -2.66 -15.06
CA GLN A 64 8.25 -1.81 -14.65
C GLN A 64 8.80 -2.16 -13.26
N ALA A 65 7.96 -2.66 -12.37
CA ALA A 65 8.35 -3.05 -11.03
C ALA A 65 9.08 -4.41 -11.02
N PRO A 66 10.07 -4.62 -10.12
CA PRO A 66 10.76 -5.90 -10.03
C PRO A 66 9.82 -7.03 -9.63
N ASP A 67 10.06 -8.22 -10.19
CA ASP A 67 9.42 -9.46 -9.74
C ASP A 67 9.96 -9.82 -8.35
N LEU A 68 9.07 -9.94 -7.38
CA LEU A 68 9.43 -10.24 -5.99
C LEU A 68 9.44 -11.73 -5.68
N SER A 69 9.07 -12.62 -6.61
CA SER A 69 9.23 -14.07 -6.46
C SER A 69 10.70 -14.48 -6.28
N GLN A 70 11.62 -13.62 -6.72
CA GLN A 70 13.06 -13.83 -6.67
C GLN A 70 13.77 -12.87 -5.70
N ALA A 71 13.02 -12.16 -4.87
CA ALA A 71 13.58 -11.09 -4.04
C ALA A 71 14.72 -11.57 -3.13
N GLY A 72 14.61 -12.76 -2.55
CA GLY A 72 15.63 -13.35 -1.67
C GLY A 72 16.87 -13.90 -2.39
N LEU A 73 16.80 -14.10 -3.71
CA LEU A 73 17.99 -14.35 -4.53
C LEU A 73 18.68 -13.05 -4.93
N ARG A 74 17.90 -11.98 -5.08
CA ARG A 74 18.33 -10.71 -5.64
C ARG A 74 18.85 -9.74 -4.59
N TYR A 75 18.05 -9.45 -3.56
CA TYR A 75 18.31 -8.38 -2.62
C TYR A 75 18.83 -8.89 -1.29
N ARG A 76 19.77 -8.15 -0.69
CA ARG A 76 20.18 -8.36 0.69
C ARG A 76 19.08 -7.93 1.64
N THR A 77 18.81 -8.73 2.67
CA THR A 77 17.76 -8.47 3.67
C THR A 77 17.98 -7.13 4.39
N SER A 78 19.22 -6.78 4.67
CA SER A 78 19.58 -5.50 5.30
C SER A 78 19.28 -4.29 4.42
N TYR A 79 19.47 -4.41 3.11
CA TYR A 79 19.04 -3.39 2.15
C TYR A 79 17.52 -3.30 2.07
N LEU A 80 16.80 -4.43 2.03
CA LEU A 80 15.35 -4.43 1.99
C LEU A 80 14.74 -3.74 3.21
N LEU A 81 15.28 -3.98 4.42
CA LEU A 81 14.84 -3.31 5.64
C LEU A 81 14.94 -1.79 5.51
N GLU A 82 16.05 -1.27 5.02
CA GLU A 82 16.23 0.17 4.85
C GLU A 82 15.37 0.74 3.71
N PHE A 83 15.37 0.05 2.56
CA PHE A 83 14.62 0.50 1.39
C PHE A 83 13.11 0.56 1.65
N LEU A 84 12.56 -0.42 2.35
CA LEU A 84 11.13 -0.46 2.69
C LEU A 84 10.72 0.67 3.65
N GLN A 85 11.62 1.11 4.53
CA GLN A 85 11.38 2.28 5.40
C GLN A 85 11.47 3.61 4.65
N LYS A 86 12.34 3.71 3.64
CA LYS A 86 12.56 4.92 2.84
C LYS A 86 12.81 4.55 1.38
N PRO A 87 11.77 4.24 0.61
CA PRO A 87 11.94 3.87 -0.78
C PRO A 87 12.60 4.99 -1.59
N GLY A 88 13.78 4.70 -2.18
CA GLY A 88 14.47 5.61 -3.07
C GLY A 88 14.05 5.42 -4.53
N ARG A 89 14.39 6.38 -5.39
CA ARG A 89 14.22 6.25 -6.84
C ARG A 89 15.43 5.56 -7.43
N VAL A 90 15.31 4.26 -7.74
CA VAL A 90 16.42 3.47 -8.28
C VAL A 90 16.53 3.60 -9.81
N ARG A 91 15.40 3.71 -10.50
CA ARG A 91 15.32 3.79 -11.97
C ARG A 91 14.85 5.16 -12.41
N ARG A 92 15.77 6.10 -12.56
CA ARG A 92 15.45 7.48 -12.95
C ARG A 92 14.99 7.61 -14.39
N HIS A 93 15.39 6.69 -15.25
CA HIS A 93 15.04 6.66 -16.69
C HIS A 93 13.63 6.14 -17.00
N ILE A 94 12.95 5.56 -16.02
CA ILE A 94 11.57 5.11 -16.15
C ILE A 94 10.65 6.24 -15.69
N GLY A 95 10.46 7.24 -16.50
CA GLY A 95 9.51 8.33 -16.28
C GLY A 95 9.38 8.80 -14.84
N ARG A 96 8.16 8.97 -14.35
CA ARG A 96 7.84 9.34 -12.97
C ARG A 96 7.53 8.15 -12.06
N ALA A 97 7.52 6.93 -12.59
CA ALA A 97 7.26 5.72 -11.83
C ALA A 97 8.26 5.57 -10.67
N ARG A 98 7.74 5.30 -9.49
CA ARG A 98 8.51 5.17 -8.25
C ARG A 98 7.78 4.29 -7.26
N MET A 99 8.51 3.53 -6.45
CA MET A 99 7.91 2.84 -5.31
C MET A 99 7.47 3.88 -4.29
N PRO A 100 6.18 3.89 -3.90
CA PRO A 100 5.69 4.83 -2.90
C PRO A 100 6.14 4.43 -1.48
N ASP A 101 6.12 5.40 -0.56
CA ASP A 101 6.36 5.17 0.86
C ASP A 101 5.06 4.77 1.57
N PHE A 102 5.06 3.59 2.18
CA PHE A 102 3.93 3.06 2.95
C PHE A 102 3.98 3.47 4.43
N HIS A 103 4.92 4.32 4.83
CA HIS A 103 5.15 4.73 6.21
C HIS A 103 5.29 3.52 7.16
N LEU A 104 6.11 2.55 6.74
CA LEU A 104 6.33 1.32 7.50
C LEU A 104 7.14 1.59 8.76
N SER A 105 6.66 1.10 9.89
CA SER A 105 7.47 1.00 11.10
C SER A 105 8.65 0.04 10.89
N GLU A 106 9.67 0.12 11.75
CA GLU A 106 10.83 -0.78 11.67
C GLU A 106 10.40 -2.26 11.77
N LYS A 107 9.45 -2.58 12.63
CA LYS A 107 8.88 -3.92 12.78
C LYS A 107 8.19 -4.41 11.50
N GLU A 108 7.38 -3.55 10.86
CA GLU A 108 6.71 -3.89 9.59
C GLU A 108 7.72 -4.08 8.46
N ALA A 109 8.68 -3.18 8.33
CA ALA A 109 9.74 -3.28 7.34
C ALA A 109 10.61 -4.53 7.53
N LEU A 110 10.94 -4.88 8.80
CA LEU A 110 11.65 -6.11 9.14
C LEU A 110 10.85 -7.34 8.72
N ALA A 111 9.57 -7.41 9.08
CA ALA A 111 8.72 -8.56 8.74
C ALA A 111 8.62 -8.75 7.22
N LEU A 112 8.40 -7.67 6.46
CA LEU A 112 8.39 -7.71 5.00
C LEU A 112 9.75 -8.12 4.41
N ALA A 113 10.87 -7.59 4.94
CA ALA A 113 12.20 -7.97 4.49
C ALA A 113 12.48 -9.47 4.71
N LEU A 114 12.06 -10.02 5.85
CA LEU A 114 12.18 -11.45 6.16
C LEU A 114 11.28 -12.32 5.26
N PHE A 115 10.09 -11.85 4.92
CA PHE A 115 9.23 -12.53 3.95
C PHE A 115 9.88 -12.55 2.57
N LEU A 116 10.37 -11.40 2.10
CA LEU A 116 11.02 -11.28 0.79
C LEU A 116 12.35 -12.07 0.71
N GLU A 117 13.08 -12.21 1.80
CA GLU A 117 14.28 -13.06 1.90
C GLU A 117 13.99 -14.53 1.56
N GLN A 118 12.78 -15.00 1.86
CA GLN A 118 12.34 -16.37 1.58
C GLN A 118 11.90 -16.59 0.12
N GLN A 119 11.66 -15.52 -0.64
CA GLN A 119 11.21 -15.60 -2.03
C GLN A 119 12.40 -15.92 -2.94
N LYS A 120 12.66 -17.21 -3.17
CA LYS A 120 13.85 -17.73 -3.89
C LYS A 120 13.45 -18.60 -5.08
N GLU A 121 12.40 -18.22 -5.80
CA GLU A 121 12.05 -18.92 -7.02
C GLU A 121 13.12 -18.73 -8.07
N ALA A 122 13.63 -19.84 -8.59
CA ALA A 122 14.60 -19.80 -9.68
C ALA A 122 13.91 -19.24 -10.94
N PRO A 123 14.59 -18.41 -11.74
CA PRO A 123 14.06 -18.03 -13.05
C PRO A 123 13.76 -19.31 -13.84
N GLY A 124 12.55 -19.43 -14.36
CA GLY A 124 12.14 -20.58 -15.17
C GLY A 124 13.02 -20.70 -16.44
N ASN A 125 13.29 -21.91 -16.86
CA ASN A 125 13.92 -22.24 -18.13
C ASN A 125 15.28 -21.56 -18.40
N TRP A 126 16.25 -21.78 -17.53
CA TRP A 126 17.62 -21.49 -17.89
C TRP A 126 18.03 -22.37 -19.08
N PRO A 127 18.50 -21.78 -20.20
CA PRO A 127 19.16 -22.54 -21.25
C PRO A 127 20.35 -23.32 -20.70
N GLN A 128 20.78 -24.34 -21.43
CA GLN A 128 21.98 -25.10 -21.02
C GLN A 128 23.17 -24.18 -20.83
N LEU A 129 23.70 -24.15 -19.60
CA LEU A 129 24.92 -23.40 -19.27
C LEU A 129 26.15 -24.24 -19.64
N PRO A 130 27.13 -23.67 -20.37
CA PRO A 130 28.45 -24.26 -20.50
C PRO A 130 29.04 -24.62 -19.11
N GLY A 131 29.81 -25.72 -19.02
CA GLY A 131 30.33 -26.16 -17.74
C GLY A 131 31.16 -25.12 -17.02
N GLU A 132 32.02 -24.38 -17.74
CA GLU A 132 32.86 -23.29 -17.23
C GLU A 132 32.00 -22.13 -16.68
N LEU A 133 30.93 -21.78 -17.38
CA LEU A 133 30.00 -20.74 -16.94
C LEU A 133 29.26 -21.14 -15.66
N ARG A 134 28.84 -22.38 -15.55
CA ARG A 134 28.23 -22.91 -14.33
C ARG A 134 29.21 -22.87 -13.16
N GLN A 135 30.43 -23.33 -13.38
CA GLN A 135 31.50 -23.30 -12.37
C GLN A 135 31.77 -21.86 -11.90
N MET A 136 31.81 -20.90 -12.81
CA MET A 136 32.01 -19.49 -12.48
C MET A 136 30.80 -18.93 -11.67
N LEU A 137 29.58 -19.30 -12.00
CA LEU A 137 28.39 -18.85 -11.26
C LEU A 137 28.39 -19.40 -9.82
N ASP A 138 28.78 -20.65 -9.64
CA ASP A 138 28.82 -21.34 -8.34
C ASP A 138 30.02 -20.90 -7.48
N ALA A 139 31.12 -20.43 -8.08
CA ALA A 139 32.28 -19.96 -7.34
C ALA A 139 31.95 -18.72 -6.48
N PRO A 140 32.53 -18.54 -5.30
CA PRO A 140 32.43 -17.31 -4.54
C PRO A 140 32.97 -16.12 -5.34
N ALA A 141 32.40 -14.92 -5.10
CA ALA A 141 32.96 -13.70 -5.69
C ALA A 141 34.31 -13.39 -5.02
N ALA A 142 35.37 -13.28 -5.82
CA ALA A 142 36.70 -12.90 -5.34
C ALA A 142 36.83 -11.37 -5.29
N ALA A 143 37.60 -10.86 -4.33
CA ALA A 143 37.95 -9.45 -4.27
C ALA A 143 38.77 -9.07 -5.52
N VAL A 144 38.40 -7.94 -6.14
CA VAL A 144 38.99 -7.45 -7.40
C VAL A 144 39.48 -6.03 -7.21
N SER A 145 40.71 -5.75 -7.65
CA SER A 145 41.25 -4.39 -7.59
C SER A 145 40.51 -3.44 -8.56
N ARG A 146 40.49 -2.16 -8.23
CA ARG A 146 39.96 -1.12 -9.13
C ARG A 146 40.70 -1.13 -10.48
N ALA A 147 42.00 -1.34 -10.50
CA ALA A 147 42.77 -1.38 -11.72
C ALA A 147 42.41 -2.55 -12.64
N ASP A 148 42.09 -3.73 -12.07
CA ASP A 148 41.64 -4.89 -12.85
C ASP A 148 40.25 -4.65 -13.44
N PHE A 149 39.38 -4.05 -12.65
CA PHE A 149 38.05 -3.64 -13.11
C PHE A 149 38.13 -2.64 -14.25
N ASP A 150 38.92 -1.56 -14.11
CA ASP A 150 39.09 -0.54 -15.13
C ASP A 150 39.71 -1.11 -16.42
N ARG A 151 40.70 -2.04 -16.32
CA ARG A 151 41.23 -2.74 -17.50
C ARG A 151 40.15 -3.58 -18.19
N THR A 152 39.30 -4.24 -17.42
CA THR A 152 38.20 -5.04 -17.98
C THR A 152 37.18 -4.16 -18.68
N LEU A 153 36.84 -2.99 -18.14
CA LEU A 153 35.97 -2.03 -18.83
C LEU A 153 36.61 -1.48 -20.11
N ALA A 154 37.93 -1.18 -20.07
CA ALA A 154 38.66 -0.66 -21.23
C ALA A 154 38.76 -1.67 -22.38
N SER A 155 38.51 -2.96 -22.14
CA SER A 155 38.54 -4.01 -23.17
C SER A 155 37.29 -4.01 -24.12
N GLY A 156 36.44 -2.99 -24.01
CA GLY A 156 35.28 -2.80 -24.92
C GLY A 156 33.91 -2.84 -24.24
N LEU A 157 33.85 -2.91 -22.89
CA LEU A 157 32.61 -2.90 -22.16
C LEU A 157 32.10 -1.47 -21.94
N ALA A 158 30.95 -1.14 -22.50
CA ALA A 158 30.38 0.19 -22.47
C ALA A 158 29.47 0.46 -21.24
N CYS A 159 29.76 -0.16 -20.08
CA CYS A 159 28.90 -0.08 -18.88
C CYS A 159 28.63 1.36 -18.44
N LEU A 160 29.66 2.22 -18.46
CA LEU A 160 29.56 3.61 -18.01
C LEU A 160 28.83 4.54 -19.01
N THR A 161 28.46 4.05 -20.19
CA THR A 161 27.58 4.79 -21.10
C THR A 161 26.16 4.90 -20.49
N CYS A 162 25.71 3.86 -19.79
CA CYS A 162 24.37 3.79 -19.20
C CYS A 162 24.40 3.95 -17.66
N HIS A 163 25.45 3.46 -17.00
CA HIS A 163 25.58 3.47 -15.54
C HIS A 163 26.54 4.55 -15.07
N ALA A 164 26.28 5.10 -13.89
CA ALA A 164 27.29 5.87 -13.16
C ALA A 164 28.08 4.96 -12.20
N LEU A 165 29.33 5.32 -11.94
CA LEU A 165 30.17 4.78 -10.89
C LEU A 165 30.78 5.95 -10.11
N ASN A 166 30.42 6.09 -8.83
CA ASN A 166 30.77 7.24 -8.00
C ASN A 166 30.36 8.59 -8.65
N GLY A 167 29.18 8.62 -9.22
CA GLY A 167 28.61 9.82 -9.85
C GLY A 167 29.17 10.16 -11.24
N GLN A 168 30.07 9.34 -11.79
CA GLN A 168 30.63 9.52 -13.14
C GLN A 168 30.07 8.50 -14.10
N GLY A 169 29.56 8.94 -15.25
CA GLY A 169 28.97 8.08 -16.28
C GLY A 169 27.52 8.42 -16.60
N GLY A 170 26.82 7.48 -17.24
CA GLY A 170 25.43 7.63 -17.64
C GLY A 170 24.46 7.45 -16.47
N MET A 171 23.24 7.98 -16.63
CA MET A 171 22.19 7.94 -15.60
C MET A 171 20.98 7.09 -16.00
N ILE A 172 21.09 6.30 -17.06
CA ILE A 172 20.03 5.42 -17.55
C ILE A 172 19.88 4.20 -16.62
N GLY A 173 21.03 3.60 -16.26
CA GLY A 173 21.09 2.47 -15.32
C GLY A 173 21.26 2.91 -13.87
N PRO A 174 21.18 1.96 -12.90
CA PRO A 174 21.49 2.21 -11.49
C PRO A 174 22.96 2.63 -11.29
N GLU A 175 23.22 3.35 -10.19
CA GLU A 175 24.58 3.63 -9.71
C GLU A 175 25.30 2.32 -9.34
N LEU A 176 26.47 2.06 -9.93
CA LEU A 176 27.21 0.82 -9.73
C LEU A 176 27.90 0.75 -8.36
N ALA A 177 28.24 1.89 -7.75
CA ALA A 177 28.80 1.94 -6.41
C ALA A 177 27.85 1.40 -5.32
N ASP A 178 26.55 1.38 -5.61
CA ASP A 178 25.51 0.92 -4.69
C ASP A 178 25.21 -0.58 -4.79
N VAL A 179 25.65 -1.24 -5.85
CA VAL A 179 25.21 -2.60 -6.20
C VAL A 179 25.60 -3.62 -5.13
N GLY A 180 26.79 -3.52 -4.55
CA GLY A 180 27.32 -4.52 -3.61
C GLY A 180 26.62 -4.56 -2.26
N TYR A 181 26.03 -3.44 -1.78
CA TYR A 181 25.23 -3.48 -0.56
C TYR A 181 23.73 -3.77 -0.83
N GLN A 182 23.29 -3.65 -2.09
CA GLN A 182 21.89 -3.91 -2.47
C GLN A 182 21.65 -5.36 -2.85
N LEU A 183 22.57 -5.95 -3.66
CA LEU A 183 22.37 -7.23 -4.34
C LEU A 183 23.30 -8.33 -3.79
N HIS A 184 22.86 -9.57 -3.93
CA HIS A 184 23.69 -10.73 -3.68
C HIS A 184 24.70 -10.96 -4.82
N PRO A 185 25.95 -11.39 -4.52
CA PRO A 185 26.97 -11.62 -5.54
C PRO A 185 26.55 -12.62 -6.62
N GLY A 186 25.84 -13.69 -6.24
CA GLY A 186 25.30 -14.67 -7.19
C GLY A 186 24.30 -14.06 -8.17
N TRP A 187 23.45 -13.15 -7.69
CA TRP A 187 22.54 -12.42 -8.57
C TRP A 187 23.28 -11.52 -9.54
N ILE A 188 24.31 -10.79 -9.09
CA ILE A 188 25.11 -9.91 -9.95
C ILE A 188 25.69 -10.71 -11.11
N LYS A 189 26.30 -11.87 -10.85
CA LYS A 189 26.85 -12.75 -11.87
C LYS A 189 25.80 -13.23 -12.85
N SER A 190 24.71 -13.81 -12.33
CA SER A 190 23.62 -14.34 -13.15
C SER A 190 23.00 -13.27 -14.04
N TYR A 191 22.81 -12.07 -13.49
CA TYR A 191 22.27 -10.93 -14.23
C TYR A 191 23.22 -10.47 -15.35
N LEU A 192 24.52 -10.47 -15.13
CA LEU A 192 25.53 -10.14 -16.16
C LEU A 192 25.55 -11.17 -17.30
N VAL A 193 25.30 -12.45 -16.99
CA VAL A 193 25.19 -13.51 -18.02
C VAL A 193 23.95 -13.29 -18.89
N ALA A 194 22.80 -13.08 -18.28
CA ALA A 194 21.52 -13.07 -18.98
C ALA A 194 20.55 -11.97 -18.48
N PRO A 195 20.85 -10.70 -18.74
CA PRO A 195 20.00 -9.59 -18.26
C PRO A 195 18.52 -9.74 -18.62
N ALA A 196 18.24 -10.29 -19.81
CA ALA A 196 16.88 -10.46 -20.31
C ALA A 196 16.05 -11.47 -19.49
N LEU A 197 16.66 -12.47 -18.86
CA LEU A 197 15.95 -13.47 -18.05
C LEU A 197 15.56 -12.93 -16.66
N PHE A 198 16.28 -11.95 -16.16
CA PHE A 198 16.09 -11.39 -14.81
C PHE A 198 15.46 -10.01 -14.82
N GLY A 199 15.31 -9.43 -15.99
CA GLY A 199 14.75 -8.08 -16.12
C GLY A 199 13.23 -8.08 -16.11
N VAL A 200 12.68 -6.91 -15.81
CA VAL A 200 11.29 -6.60 -16.17
C VAL A 200 11.21 -6.43 -17.71
N PRO A 201 10.02 -6.56 -18.31
CA PRO A 201 9.85 -6.39 -19.78
C PRO A 201 10.47 -5.10 -20.33
N THR A 202 10.54 -4.05 -19.50
CA THR A 202 11.15 -2.75 -19.85
C THR A 202 12.65 -2.69 -19.58
N ASN A 203 13.30 -3.82 -19.28
CA ASN A 203 14.75 -3.87 -19.10
C ASN A 203 15.47 -3.60 -20.42
N VAL A 204 16.26 -2.53 -20.44
CA VAL A 204 17.01 -2.10 -21.63
C VAL A 204 18.51 -2.45 -21.55
N MET A 205 18.94 -3.15 -20.47
CA MET A 205 20.34 -3.56 -20.37
C MET A 205 20.65 -4.61 -21.44
N PRO A 206 21.55 -4.31 -22.38
CA PRO A 206 21.91 -5.27 -23.44
C PRO A 206 22.78 -6.39 -22.88
N ALA A 207 22.76 -7.54 -23.54
CA ALA A 207 23.71 -8.62 -23.28
C ALA A 207 25.13 -8.14 -23.64
N GLN A 208 26.05 -8.18 -22.68
CA GLN A 208 27.44 -7.73 -22.86
C GLN A 208 28.44 -8.89 -22.93
N PHE A 209 28.13 -10.02 -22.31
CA PHE A 209 29.05 -11.13 -22.13
C PHE A 209 28.62 -12.39 -22.87
N TYR A 210 27.33 -12.66 -22.85
CA TYR A 210 26.72 -13.82 -23.49
C TYR A 210 25.47 -13.41 -24.26
N ARG A 211 25.24 -14.07 -25.36
CA ARG A 211 23.97 -14.00 -26.11
C ARG A 211 23.32 -15.37 -26.13
N LEU A 212 22.02 -15.42 -26.21
CA LEU A 212 21.29 -16.63 -26.52
C LEU A 212 21.51 -17.00 -27.99
N SER A 213 21.77 -18.28 -28.26
CA SER A 213 21.73 -18.84 -29.61
C SER A 213 20.38 -18.59 -30.26
N LEU A 214 20.31 -18.64 -31.59
CA LEU A 214 19.08 -18.32 -32.34
C LEU A 214 17.90 -19.25 -31.99
N ASP A 215 18.21 -20.50 -31.58
CA ASP A 215 17.22 -21.47 -31.10
C ASP A 215 16.81 -21.24 -29.63
N GLY A 216 17.49 -20.35 -28.91
CA GLY A 216 17.25 -20.08 -27.49
C GLY A 216 17.73 -21.15 -26.52
N GLU A 217 18.47 -22.15 -26.99
CA GLU A 217 18.86 -23.32 -26.18
C GLU A 217 20.20 -23.15 -25.45
N LYS A 218 21.10 -22.30 -25.96
CA LYS A 218 22.48 -22.20 -25.46
C LYS A 218 22.92 -20.76 -25.27
N PHE A 219 23.83 -20.55 -24.33
CA PHE A 219 24.57 -19.30 -24.18
C PHE A 219 25.88 -19.35 -24.96
N GLU A 220 26.09 -18.37 -25.84
CA GLU A 220 27.32 -18.19 -26.61
C GLU A 220 28.06 -16.97 -26.08
N PRO A 221 29.37 -17.07 -25.80
CA PRO A 221 30.16 -15.92 -25.39
C PRO A 221 30.26 -14.89 -26.52
N ILE A 222 30.13 -13.63 -26.19
CA ILE A 222 30.23 -12.51 -27.16
C ILE A 222 31.68 -12.26 -27.53
N PHE A 223 32.59 -12.51 -26.59
CA PHE A 223 34.03 -12.42 -26.81
C PHE A 223 34.80 -13.46 -25.99
N PRO A 224 36.05 -13.78 -26.34
CA PRO A 224 36.88 -14.70 -25.57
C PRO A 224 37.07 -14.25 -24.13
N GLN A 225 37.05 -15.21 -23.18
CA GLN A 225 37.18 -14.97 -21.73
C GLN A 225 36.03 -14.16 -21.10
N SER A 226 34.82 -14.24 -21.65
CA SER A 226 33.59 -13.61 -21.07
C SER A 226 33.39 -14.01 -19.60
N GLU A 227 33.68 -15.26 -19.21
CA GLU A 227 33.61 -15.77 -17.83
C GLU A 227 34.51 -14.98 -16.88
N ARG A 228 35.78 -14.78 -17.30
CA ARG A 228 36.77 -14.04 -16.51
C ARG A 228 36.33 -12.57 -16.36
N ALA A 229 35.82 -11.98 -17.43
CA ALA A 229 35.33 -10.60 -17.41
C ALA A 229 34.12 -10.45 -16.47
N ILE A 230 33.18 -11.40 -16.50
CA ILE A 230 32.05 -11.43 -15.54
C ILE A 230 32.56 -11.58 -14.11
N ALA A 231 33.45 -12.51 -13.85
CA ALA A 231 34.00 -12.74 -12.51
C ALA A 231 34.70 -11.47 -11.97
N THR A 232 35.47 -10.77 -12.83
CA THR A 232 36.12 -9.50 -12.48
C THR A 232 35.11 -8.39 -12.18
N VAL A 233 34.12 -8.16 -13.06
CA VAL A 233 33.11 -7.12 -12.88
C VAL A 233 32.25 -7.43 -11.68
N ALA A 234 31.76 -8.66 -11.53
CA ALA A 234 30.92 -9.06 -10.41
C ALA A 234 31.68 -9.02 -9.07
N GLY A 235 32.96 -9.41 -9.06
CA GLY A 235 33.82 -9.32 -7.88
C GLY A 235 33.94 -7.89 -7.39
N TYR A 236 34.35 -6.97 -8.27
CA TYR A 236 34.46 -5.56 -7.94
C TYR A 236 33.12 -4.96 -7.46
N LEU A 237 32.04 -5.19 -8.19
CA LEU A 237 30.71 -4.67 -7.84
C LEU A 237 30.17 -5.27 -6.54
N SER A 238 30.52 -6.50 -6.20
CA SER A 238 30.10 -7.15 -4.94
C SER A 238 30.75 -6.50 -3.72
N ASP A 239 31.95 -5.94 -3.87
CA ASP A 239 32.65 -5.21 -2.81
C ASP A 239 32.32 -3.72 -2.78
N ALA A 240 31.73 -3.20 -3.84
CA ALA A 240 31.29 -1.82 -3.89
C ALA A 240 30.33 -1.52 -2.72
N GLY A 241 30.57 -0.43 -1.98
CA GLY A 241 29.76 -0.05 -0.83
C GLY A 241 29.87 -0.98 0.39
N ALA A 242 31.01 -1.65 0.60
CA ALA A 242 31.21 -2.57 1.72
C ALA A 242 30.97 -1.95 3.11
N GLU A 243 31.40 -0.70 3.33
CA GLU A 243 31.13 0.03 4.58
C GLU A 243 29.61 0.23 4.79
N ARG A 244 28.92 0.64 3.75
CA ARG A 244 27.45 0.80 3.79
C ARG A 244 26.77 -0.54 4.09
N ARG A 245 27.22 -1.62 3.46
CA ARG A 245 26.72 -2.98 3.74
C ARG A 245 26.89 -3.35 5.21
N ALA A 246 28.09 -3.16 5.78
CA ALA A 246 28.35 -3.47 7.17
C ALA A 246 27.42 -2.68 8.13
N ALA A 247 27.20 -1.40 7.86
CA ALA A 247 26.27 -0.57 8.64
C ALA A 247 24.82 -1.07 8.54
N LEU A 248 24.36 -1.47 7.35
CA LEU A 248 23.02 -2.02 7.15
C LEU A 248 22.86 -3.39 7.83
N ASP A 249 23.89 -4.25 7.81
CA ASP A 249 23.86 -5.54 8.47
C ASP A 249 23.80 -5.38 10.01
N GLN A 250 24.48 -4.39 10.57
CA GLN A 250 24.36 -4.01 11.99
C GLN A 250 22.95 -3.52 12.31
N LYS A 251 22.36 -2.68 11.46
CA LYS A 251 20.97 -2.20 11.61
C LYS A 251 19.98 -3.36 11.58
N LEU A 252 20.13 -4.30 10.66
CA LEU A 252 19.30 -5.51 10.60
C LEU A 252 19.42 -6.35 11.87
N ALA A 253 20.63 -6.56 12.36
CA ALA A 253 20.88 -7.31 13.59
C ALA A 253 20.24 -6.60 14.82
N ALA A 254 20.28 -5.27 14.87
CA ALA A 254 19.62 -4.50 15.92
C ALA A 254 18.08 -4.63 15.82
N ALA A 255 17.50 -4.46 14.65
CA ALA A 255 16.07 -4.59 14.42
C ALA A 255 15.53 -5.97 14.81
N ARG A 256 16.27 -7.05 14.47
CA ARG A 256 15.92 -8.42 14.90
C ARG A 256 15.90 -8.59 16.42
N ARG A 257 16.79 -7.92 17.16
CA ARG A 257 16.80 -7.93 18.62
C ARG A 257 15.65 -7.13 19.22
N THR A 258 15.36 -5.96 18.64
CA THR A 258 14.28 -5.07 19.11
C THR A 258 12.90 -5.64 18.84
N HIS A 259 12.75 -6.37 17.72
CA HIS A 259 11.47 -6.91 17.26
C HIS A 259 11.53 -8.45 17.08
N PRO A 260 11.71 -9.23 18.16
CA PRO A 260 11.84 -10.69 18.07
C PRO A 260 10.59 -11.38 17.51
N GLN A 261 9.41 -10.72 17.56
CA GLN A 261 8.17 -11.22 16.97
C GLN A 261 8.09 -10.97 15.45
N GLY A 262 9.00 -10.17 14.90
CA GLY A 262 9.09 -9.94 13.46
C GLY A 262 9.37 -11.27 12.74
N SER A 263 8.45 -11.72 11.90
CA SER A 263 8.55 -12.99 11.21
C SER A 263 8.16 -12.87 9.74
N ALA A 264 8.60 -13.81 8.93
CA ALA A 264 8.21 -13.87 7.52
C ALA A 264 6.68 -14.05 7.34
N GLY A 265 6.03 -14.79 8.22
CA GLY A 265 4.56 -14.95 8.20
C GLY A 265 3.82 -13.63 8.42
N LEU A 266 4.28 -12.78 9.35
CA LEU A 266 3.76 -11.42 9.50
C LEU A 266 4.08 -10.56 8.28
N GLY A 267 5.24 -10.75 7.65
CA GLY A 267 5.62 -10.08 6.41
C GLY A 267 4.71 -10.45 5.24
N GLU A 268 4.33 -11.71 5.10
CA GLU A 268 3.36 -12.15 4.11
C GLU A 268 1.98 -11.51 4.33
N GLN A 269 1.52 -11.46 5.56
CA GLN A 269 0.25 -10.79 5.89
C GLN A 269 0.29 -9.31 5.49
N LEU A 270 1.39 -8.60 5.77
CA LEU A 270 1.58 -7.21 5.34
C LEU A 270 1.66 -7.09 3.82
N PHE A 271 2.39 -7.97 3.14
CA PHE A 271 2.50 -7.98 1.68
C PHE A 271 1.11 -8.07 1.03
N ARG A 272 0.26 -8.95 1.56
CA ARG A 272 -1.13 -9.11 1.13
C ARG A 272 -2.00 -7.90 1.50
N SER A 273 -1.92 -7.43 2.76
CA SER A 273 -2.78 -6.33 3.25
C SER A 273 -2.47 -4.99 2.62
N LEU A 274 -1.20 -4.69 2.35
CA LEU A 274 -0.77 -3.48 1.64
C LEU A 274 -0.88 -3.62 0.12
N ASN A 275 -1.31 -4.79 -0.36
CA ASN A 275 -1.50 -5.10 -1.79
C ASN A 275 -0.23 -4.87 -2.65
N CYS A 276 0.92 -5.28 -2.15
CA CYS A 276 2.20 -5.13 -2.88
C CYS A 276 2.16 -5.82 -4.27
N ALA A 277 1.39 -6.92 -4.38
CA ALA A 277 1.16 -7.62 -5.63
C ALA A 277 0.40 -6.80 -6.70
N ALA A 278 -0.21 -5.68 -6.34
CA ALA A 278 -0.83 -4.77 -7.30
C ALA A 278 0.22 -4.16 -8.26
N CYS A 279 1.42 -3.88 -7.76
CA CYS A 279 2.50 -3.30 -8.54
C CYS A 279 3.61 -4.31 -8.86
N HIS A 280 3.87 -5.26 -7.96
CA HIS A 280 4.93 -6.25 -8.10
C HIS A 280 4.38 -7.60 -8.54
N ARG A 281 5.06 -8.29 -9.46
CA ARG A 281 4.76 -9.71 -9.74
C ARG A 281 5.17 -10.56 -8.56
N HIS A 282 4.39 -11.60 -8.30
CA HIS A 282 4.69 -12.64 -7.33
C HIS A 282 4.06 -13.95 -7.80
N VAL A 283 4.78 -15.05 -7.71
CA VAL A 283 4.37 -16.36 -8.26
C VAL A 283 3.04 -16.85 -7.67
N SER A 284 2.87 -16.73 -6.35
CA SER A 284 1.72 -17.30 -5.64
C SER A 284 0.74 -16.27 -5.09
N ILE A 285 1.12 -14.97 -5.03
CA ILE A 285 0.26 -13.93 -4.46
C ILE A 285 -0.27 -13.03 -5.57
N LYS A 286 -1.58 -13.03 -5.73
CA LYS A 286 -2.28 -12.16 -6.69
C LYS A 286 -2.67 -10.82 -6.06
N PRO A 287 -2.81 -9.76 -6.86
CA PRO A 287 -3.34 -8.49 -6.37
C PRO A 287 -4.78 -8.65 -5.89
N ARG A 288 -5.14 -7.87 -4.89
CA ARG A 288 -6.51 -7.77 -4.40
C ARG A 288 -7.28 -6.75 -5.25
N GLU A 289 -8.41 -7.18 -5.75
CA GLU A 289 -9.38 -6.29 -6.37
C GLU A 289 -10.06 -5.40 -5.30
N HIS A 290 -10.43 -4.20 -5.69
CA HIS A 290 -11.14 -3.24 -4.83
C HIS A 290 -10.40 -2.91 -3.49
N ALA A 291 -9.07 -2.94 -3.50
CA ALA A 291 -8.27 -2.62 -2.33
C ALA A 291 -8.30 -1.13 -1.94
N ALA A 292 -8.76 -0.27 -2.83
CA ALA A 292 -8.87 1.18 -2.63
C ALA A 292 -10.27 1.68 -3.04
N PRO A 293 -10.71 2.86 -2.56
CA PRO A 293 -12.01 3.40 -2.91
C PRO A 293 -12.09 3.73 -4.41
N PRO A 294 -13.30 3.63 -5.02
CA PRO A 294 -13.53 4.03 -6.40
C PRO A 294 -13.32 5.54 -6.57
N LEU A 295 -12.72 5.94 -7.68
CA LEU A 295 -12.38 7.34 -8.00
C LEU A 295 -13.17 7.94 -9.17
N ALA A 296 -13.98 7.16 -9.88
CA ALA A 296 -14.78 7.63 -11.00
C ALA A 296 -15.77 8.76 -10.62
N SER A 297 -16.08 8.89 -9.33
CA SER A 297 -16.99 9.90 -8.81
C SER A 297 -16.33 10.87 -7.81
N GLU A 298 -14.99 10.97 -7.84
CA GLU A 298 -14.24 11.73 -6.83
C GLU A 298 -14.64 13.21 -6.80
N GLY A 299 -14.94 13.80 -7.95
CA GLY A 299 -15.40 15.18 -8.06
C GLY A 299 -16.79 15.46 -7.43
N LEU A 300 -17.57 14.40 -7.12
CA LEU A 300 -18.82 14.51 -6.36
C LEU A 300 -18.61 14.28 -4.86
N ARG A 301 -17.48 13.70 -4.46
CA ARG A 301 -17.17 13.26 -3.10
C ARG A 301 -16.24 14.22 -2.37
N ALA A 302 -15.10 14.53 -2.94
CA ALA A 302 -14.03 15.27 -2.28
C ALA A 302 -14.04 16.77 -2.57
N ARG A 303 -13.34 17.54 -1.72
CA ARG A 303 -13.02 18.95 -1.95
C ARG A 303 -11.63 19.06 -2.52
N LYS A 304 -11.45 19.82 -3.60
CA LYS A 304 -10.17 19.96 -4.33
C LYS A 304 -8.99 20.36 -3.43
N PRO A 305 -9.09 21.41 -2.56
CA PRO A 305 -7.96 21.83 -1.74
C PRO A 305 -7.48 20.72 -0.78
N TRP A 306 -8.41 19.96 -0.23
CA TRP A 306 -8.07 18.82 0.61
C TRP A 306 -7.42 17.70 -0.21
N LEU A 307 -7.92 17.41 -1.40
CA LEU A 307 -7.40 16.36 -2.27
C LEU A 307 -5.97 16.65 -2.70
N GLU A 308 -5.64 17.89 -3.10
CA GLU A 308 -4.27 18.32 -3.41
C GLU A 308 -3.32 18.13 -2.22
N HIS A 309 -3.77 18.49 -1.02
CA HIS A 309 -2.98 18.30 0.19
C HIS A 309 -2.80 16.83 0.52
N PHE A 310 -3.87 16.03 0.45
CA PHE A 310 -3.88 14.61 0.76
C PHE A 310 -2.99 13.80 -0.20
N LEU A 311 -3.00 14.12 -1.49
CA LEU A 311 -2.13 13.47 -2.48
C LEU A 311 -0.64 13.68 -2.19
N ARG A 312 -0.28 14.81 -1.59
CA ARG A 312 1.10 15.12 -1.18
C ARG A 312 1.48 14.58 0.20
N ASN A 313 0.51 14.44 1.08
CA ASN A 313 0.69 14.00 2.45
C ASN A 313 -0.44 13.04 2.84
N PRO A 314 -0.44 11.81 2.32
CA PRO A 314 -1.47 10.85 2.66
C PRO A 314 -1.47 10.58 4.17
N THR A 315 -2.67 10.63 4.77
CA THR A 315 -2.87 10.36 6.19
C THR A 315 -3.87 9.23 6.37
N ALA A 316 -3.84 8.58 7.52
CA ALA A 316 -4.79 7.52 7.81
C ALA A 316 -6.20 8.09 7.98
N LEU A 317 -7.06 7.91 6.99
CA LEU A 317 -8.49 8.22 7.09
C LEU A 317 -9.22 7.18 7.94
N ARG A 318 -8.80 5.93 7.84
CA ARG A 318 -9.24 4.81 8.67
C ARG A 318 -7.99 4.19 9.27
N ARG A 319 -7.91 4.19 10.60
CA ARG A 319 -6.67 3.79 11.29
C ARG A 319 -6.43 2.29 11.27
N ALA A 320 -7.52 1.51 11.34
CA ALA A 320 -7.46 0.07 11.48
C ALA A 320 -8.70 -0.63 10.90
N GLY A 321 -8.60 -1.94 10.71
CA GLY A 321 -9.68 -2.84 10.35
C GLY A 321 -9.19 -4.27 10.35
N TYR A 322 -10.10 -5.25 10.50
CA TYR A 322 -9.73 -6.68 10.41
C TYR A 322 -9.58 -7.14 8.97
N HIS A 323 -10.17 -6.43 8.04
CA HIS A 323 -9.96 -6.70 6.64
C HIS A 323 -8.73 -5.99 6.12
N PRO A 324 -7.94 -6.64 5.28
CA PRO A 324 -6.99 -5.96 4.45
C PRO A 324 -7.69 -4.86 3.64
N GLY A 325 -7.23 -3.61 3.77
CA GLY A 325 -7.87 -2.45 3.15
C GLY A 325 -8.96 -1.76 3.98
N ASP A 326 -9.43 -2.34 5.07
CA ASP A 326 -10.35 -1.65 5.99
C ASP A 326 -9.64 -0.51 6.74
N GLY A 327 -8.40 -0.72 7.18
CA GLY A 327 -7.49 0.34 7.59
C GLY A 327 -6.79 0.88 6.35
N SER A 328 -7.27 1.99 5.79
CA SER A 328 -6.71 2.51 4.55
C SER A 328 -5.35 3.14 4.78
N ARG A 329 -4.33 2.57 4.18
CA ARG A 329 -3.00 3.16 4.09
C ARG A 329 -2.71 3.47 2.63
N MET A 330 -3.13 4.66 2.18
CA MET A 330 -2.68 5.17 0.89
C MET A 330 -1.20 5.51 1.00
N PRO A 331 -0.33 4.95 0.15
CA PRO A 331 1.10 5.23 0.23
C PRO A 331 1.42 6.64 -0.28
N ASP A 332 2.51 7.20 0.22
CA ASP A 332 3.02 8.49 -0.23
C ASP A 332 3.88 8.34 -1.49
N PHE A 333 3.39 8.86 -2.60
CA PHE A 333 4.10 8.91 -3.88
C PHE A 333 5.13 10.05 -3.95
N ARG A 334 5.29 10.84 -2.90
CA ARG A 334 6.20 12.00 -2.84
C ARG A 334 5.98 12.93 -4.02
N LEU A 335 4.72 13.30 -4.25
CA LEU A 335 4.30 14.13 -5.37
C LEU A 335 4.81 15.57 -5.22
N ALA A 336 5.31 16.11 -6.31
CA ALA A 336 5.55 17.54 -6.43
C ALA A 336 4.22 18.32 -6.41
N VAL A 337 4.28 19.62 -6.19
CA VAL A 337 3.08 20.47 -6.10
C VAL A 337 2.26 20.44 -7.39
N ASP A 338 2.95 20.50 -8.53
CA ASP A 338 2.34 20.45 -9.87
C ASP A 338 1.75 19.07 -10.17
N GLU A 339 2.43 17.97 -9.81
CA GLU A 339 1.93 16.61 -9.95
C GLU A 339 0.63 16.41 -9.15
N ALA A 340 0.60 16.84 -7.90
CA ALA A 340 -0.57 16.72 -7.05
C ALA A 340 -1.75 17.56 -7.57
N ARG A 341 -1.46 18.77 -8.10
CA ARG A 341 -2.49 19.61 -8.72
C ARG A 341 -3.07 18.98 -9.98
N MET A 342 -2.22 18.46 -10.87
CA MET A 342 -2.66 17.78 -12.09
C MET A 342 -3.54 16.57 -11.79
N LEU A 343 -3.15 15.75 -10.81
CA LEU A 343 -3.96 14.61 -10.37
C LEU A 343 -5.28 15.05 -9.72
N ALA A 344 -5.25 16.09 -8.89
CA ALA A 344 -6.46 16.60 -8.27
C ALA A 344 -7.43 17.19 -9.31
N ASP A 345 -6.94 17.91 -10.32
CA ASP A 345 -7.77 18.45 -11.40
C ASP A 345 -8.44 17.32 -12.20
N ASP A 346 -7.68 16.29 -12.54
CA ASP A 346 -8.21 15.11 -13.23
C ASP A 346 -9.29 14.40 -12.39
N LEU A 347 -8.99 14.11 -11.11
CA LEU A 347 -9.93 13.45 -10.20
C LEU A 347 -11.19 14.29 -9.95
N MET A 348 -11.08 15.60 -9.84
CA MET A 348 -12.23 16.50 -9.68
C MET A 348 -13.11 16.58 -10.94
N SER A 349 -12.55 16.32 -12.12
CA SER A 349 -13.30 16.23 -13.37
C SER A 349 -14.16 14.96 -13.45
N ARG A 350 -13.78 13.91 -12.70
CA ARG A 350 -14.46 12.61 -12.65
C ARG A 350 -15.74 12.71 -11.81
N ARG A 351 -16.88 12.75 -12.48
CA ARG A 351 -18.20 12.99 -11.89
C ARG A 351 -19.23 11.95 -12.33
N THR A 352 -18.82 10.69 -12.42
CA THR A 352 -19.74 9.58 -12.66
C THR A 352 -20.84 9.60 -11.60
N SER A 353 -22.08 9.45 -12.02
CA SER A 353 -23.24 9.50 -11.13
C SER A 353 -23.13 8.50 -9.98
N LEU A 354 -23.39 8.97 -8.77
CA LEU A 354 -23.46 8.14 -7.57
C LEU A 354 -24.94 7.83 -7.28
N PRO A 355 -25.35 6.57 -7.31
CA PRO A 355 -26.72 6.18 -6.94
C PRO A 355 -27.07 6.68 -5.53
N GLY A 356 -28.19 7.36 -5.40
CA GLY A 356 -28.64 7.89 -4.10
C GLY A 356 -27.97 9.19 -3.63
N LEU A 357 -27.10 9.80 -4.45
CA LEU A 357 -26.58 11.12 -4.13
C LEU A 357 -27.71 12.16 -4.20
N LYS A 358 -28.01 12.79 -3.08
CA LYS A 358 -28.90 13.94 -3.03
C LYS A 358 -28.12 15.19 -3.40
N THR A 359 -28.59 15.92 -4.41
CA THR A 359 -27.95 17.15 -4.90
C THR A 359 -28.62 18.38 -4.31
N ASN A 360 -27.90 19.49 -4.25
CA ASN A 360 -28.37 20.80 -3.80
C ASN A 360 -28.81 20.83 -2.31
N VAL A 361 -28.03 20.17 -1.44
CA VAL A 361 -28.27 20.28 0.01
C VAL A 361 -27.92 21.69 0.46
N THR A 362 -28.97 22.43 0.91
CA THR A 362 -28.80 23.80 1.41
C THR A 362 -28.22 23.79 2.82
N LEU A 363 -27.05 24.36 2.98
CA LEU A 363 -26.37 24.49 4.27
C LEU A 363 -26.67 25.87 4.88
N LEU A 364 -27.65 25.93 5.76
CA LEU A 364 -27.91 27.13 6.59
C LEU A 364 -26.98 27.07 7.83
N PRO A 365 -26.49 28.24 8.32
CA PRO A 365 -25.73 28.29 9.57
C PRO A 365 -26.49 27.66 10.74
N LEU A 366 -25.76 26.96 11.61
CA LEU A 366 -26.35 26.39 12.84
C LEU A 366 -26.25 27.39 13.98
N SER A 367 -27.34 27.54 14.75
CA SER A 367 -27.27 28.18 16.06
C SER A 367 -26.41 27.34 17.01
N VAL A 368 -25.90 27.95 18.09
CA VAL A 368 -25.17 27.24 19.14
C VAL A 368 -26.02 26.08 19.67
N PHE A 369 -27.27 26.30 19.98
CA PHE A 369 -28.21 25.25 20.44
C PHE A 369 -28.31 24.09 19.44
N SER A 370 -28.46 24.39 18.14
CA SER A 370 -28.56 23.36 17.10
C SER A 370 -27.26 22.55 16.99
N ARG A 371 -26.11 23.20 17.15
CA ARG A 371 -24.81 22.52 17.16
C ARG A 371 -24.66 21.60 18.37
N ASP A 372 -24.99 22.09 19.56
CA ASP A 372 -24.95 21.27 20.79
C ASP A 372 -25.91 20.09 20.71
N LYS A 373 -27.12 20.28 20.15
CA LYS A 373 -28.04 19.19 19.88
C LYS A 373 -27.43 18.15 18.90
N ALA A 374 -26.77 18.59 17.84
CA ALA A 374 -26.12 17.66 16.90
C ALA A 374 -25.01 16.83 17.59
N ILE A 375 -24.21 17.49 18.44
CA ILE A 375 -23.14 16.82 19.22
C ILE A 375 -23.75 15.79 20.15
N HIS A 376 -24.81 16.14 20.88
CA HIS A 376 -25.51 15.22 21.77
C HIS A 376 -26.08 14.01 20.99
N LEU A 377 -26.67 14.25 19.80
CA LEU A 377 -27.15 13.16 18.95
C LEU A 377 -26.02 12.21 18.53
N LEU A 378 -24.83 12.73 18.20
CA LEU A 378 -23.65 11.94 17.82
C LEU A 378 -23.06 11.16 19.00
N GLN A 379 -23.04 11.73 20.19
CA GLN A 379 -22.38 11.15 21.36
C GLN A 379 -23.26 10.19 22.13
N GLU A 380 -24.55 10.52 22.28
CA GLU A 380 -25.43 9.85 23.24
C GLU A 380 -26.66 9.19 22.61
N LYS A 381 -27.13 9.70 21.47
CA LYS A 381 -28.35 9.18 20.86
C LYS A 381 -28.08 8.11 19.82
N PHE A 382 -27.17 8.37 18.92
CA PHE A 382 -26.82 7.48 17.83
C PHE A 382 -25.43 6.87 18.05
N SER A 383 -25.22 5.68 17.49
CA SER A 383 -23.98 4.90 17.67
C SER A 383 -22.79 5.33 16.78
N CYS A 384 -22.83 6.55 16.22
CA CYS A 384 -21.81 7.04 15.30
C CYS A 384 -20.38 6.94 15.87
N LEU A 385 -20.21 7.32 17.14
CA LEU A 385 -18.93 7.27 17.83
C LEU A 385 -18.51 5.86 18.29
N GLY A 386 -19.34 4.85 18.10
CA GLY A 386 -18.91 3.45 18.23
C GLY A 386 -17.85 3.06 17.18
N CYS A 387 -17.94 3.66 16.00
CA CYS A 387 -17.03 3.41 14.87
C CYS A 387 -16.15 4.61 14.52
N HIS A 388 -16.67 5.83 14.63
CA HIS A 388 -16.01 7.07 14.23
C HIS A 388 -15.46 7.83 15.44
N ARG A 389 -14.39 8.58 15.20
CA ARG A 389 -13.83 9.51 16.16
C ARG A 389 -14.30 10.94 15.86
N LEU A 390 -14.55 11.72 16.92
CA LEU A 390 -14.78 13.16 16.85
C LEU A 390 -14.02 13.83 18.01
N GLY A 391 -13.03 14.63 17.72
CA GLY A 391 -12.10 15.13 18.73
C GLY A 391 -11.32 13.97 19.37
N ASN A 392 -11.37 13.88 20.69
CA ASN A 392 -10.70 12.82 21.46
C ASN A 392 -11.61 11.64 21.83
N VAL A 393 -12.87 11.63 21.35
CA VAL A 393 -13.86 10.63 21.74
C VAL A 393 -14.25 9.77 20.55
N GLY A 394 -14.45 8.48 20.77
CA GLY A 394 -15.01 7.53 19.81
C GLY A 394 -14.00 6.57 19.20
N GLY A 395 -14.54 5.62 18.42
CA GLY A 395 -13.82 4.52 17.82
C GLY A 395 -12.99 4.89 16.60
N VAL A 396 -12.18 3.94 16.12
CA VAL A 396 -11.22 4.13 15.00
C VAL A 396 -11.51 3.23 13.79
N VAL A 397 -12.65 2.54 13.79
CA VAL A 397 -13.08 1.67 12.67
C VAL A 397 -13.49 2.49 11.46
N GLY A 398 -14.22 3.58 11.65
CA GLY A 398 -14.63 4.52 10.62
C GLY A 398 -13.66 5.69 10.44
N PRO A 399 -13.81 6.47 9.34
CA PRO A 399 -13.07 7.71 9.17
C PRO A 399 -13.32 8.71 10.29
N ASP A 400 -12.29 9.50 10.61
CA ASP A 400 -12.41 10.60 11.56
C ASP A 400 -13.41 11.66 11.06
N LEU A 401 -14.35 12.07 11.92
CA LEU A 401 -15.41 13.03 11.60
C LEU A 401 -14.94 14.48 11.67
N GLY A 402 -13.87 14.78 12.41
CA GLY A 402 -13.38 16.15 12.57
C GLY A 402 -12.87 16.77 11.26
N GLY A 403 -12.39 15.95 10.34
CA GLY A 403 -11.91 16.38 9.03
C GLY A 403 -12.98 16.45 7.92
N VAL A 404 -14.23 16.16 8.22
CA VAL A 404 -15.30 16.09 7.20
C VAL A 404 -15.49 17.41 6.47
N SER A 405 -15.48 18.53 7.18
CA SER A 405 -15.73 19.87 6.64
C SER A 405 -14.72 20.29 5.56
N SER A 406 -13.46 19.92 5.72
CA SER A 406 -12.42 20.23 4.74
C SER A 406 -12.35 19.21 3.60
N ARG A 407 -12.76 17.97 3.85
CA ARG A 407 -12.54 16.81 2.99
C ARG A 407 -13.67 16.54 2.01
N LEU A 408 -14.93 16.59 2.45
CA LEU A 408 -16.08 16.08 1.70
C LEU A 408 -17.04 17.18 1.22
N GLN A 409 -17.70 16.90 0.10
CA GLN A 409 -18.79 17.72 -0.41
C GLN A 409 -20.03 17.55 0.48
N PRO A 410 -20.83 18.61 0.71
CA PRO A 410 -22.03 18.56 1.56
C PRO A 410 -23.06 17.52 1.13
N ASP A 411 -23.34 17.46 -0.18
CA ASP A 411 -24.28 16.52 -0.77
C ASP A 411 -23.87 15.06 -0.48
N TYR A 412 -22.57 14.78 -0.55
CA TYR A 412 -22.04 13.47 -0.23
C TYR A 412 -22.17 13.13 1.26
N VAL A 413 -21.90 14.10 2.16
CA VAL A 413 -22.02 13.90 3.62
C VAL A 413 -23.46 13.58 4.00
N PHE A 414 -24.42 14.33 3.49
CA PHE A 414 -25.84 14.06 3.75
C PHE A 414 -26.22 12.66 3.27
N SER A 415 -25.84 12.32 2.05
CA SER A 415 -26.25 11.08 1.40
C SER A 415 -25.63 9.84 2.04
N ILE A 416 -24.35 9.90 2.45
CA ILE A 416 -23.68 8.77 3.11
C ILE A 416 -24.24 8.49 4.50
N ILE A 417 -24.73 9.51 5.21
CA ILE A 417 -25.41 9.33 6.50
C ILE A 417 -26.80 8.73 6.28
N SER A 418 -27.50 9.18 5.24
CA SER A 418 -28.85 8.72 4.93
C SER A 418 -28.90 7.27 4.48
N ASN A 419 -28.04 6.89 3.54
CA ASN A 419 -27.99 5.53 3.01
C ASN A 419 -26.55 5.16 2.55
N PRO A 420 -25.71 4.69 3.48
CA PRO A 420 -24.31 4.41 3.20
C PRO A 420 -24.10 3.33 2.13
N ARG A 421 -24.95 2.29 2.08
CA ARG A 421 -24.80 1.18 1.14
C ARG A 421 -25.25 1.49 -0.28
N GLN A 422 -26.11 2.48 -0.45
CA GLN A 422 -26.48 2.93 -1.78
C GLN A 422 -25.33 3.69 -2.45
N LEU A 423 -24.58 4.51 -1.69
CA LEU A 423 -23.40 5.21 -2.20
C LEU A 423 -22.16 4.32 -2.29
N VAL A 424 -22.00 3.43 -1.32
CA VAL A 424 -20.85 2.53 -1.21
C VAL A 424 -21.37 1.11 -0.95
N PRO A 425 -21.62 0.30 -1.98
CA PRO A 425 -22.31 -1.01 -1.86
C PRO A 425 -21.69 -1.98 -0.85
N HIS A 426 -20.36 -1.92 -0.66
CA HIS A 426 -19.63 -2.78 0.28
C HIS A 426 -19.31 -2.10 1.62
N SER A 427 -19.96 -0.97 1.93
CA SER A 427 -19.76 -0.26 3.19
C SER A 427 -20.12 -1.13 4.39
N ILE A 428 -19.21 -1.14 5.39
CA ILE A 428 -19.50 -1.71 6.71
C ILE A 428 -20.28 -0.73 7.59
N MET A 429 -20.45 0.53 7.18
CA MET A 429 -21.24 1.52 7.89
C MET A 429 -22.72 1.08 7.87
N PRO A 430 -23.35 0.84 9.02
CA PRO A 430 -24.76 0.49 9.07
C PRO A 430 -25.63 1.70 8.70
N GLN A 431 -26.78 1.45 8.14
CA GLN A 431 -27.82 2.46 8.02
C GLN A 431 -28.53 2.57 9.38
N ILE A 432 -28.33 3.68 10.06
CA ILE A 432 -28.96 3.93 11.36
C ILE A 432 -30.32 4.58 11.12
N PRO A 433 -31.44 3.99 11.61
CA PRO A 433 -32.76 4.62 11.51
C PRO A 433 -32.78 5.96 12.23
N MET A 434 -32.94 7.04 11.49
CA MET A 434 -33.00 8.42 12.01
C MET A 434 -34.04 9.23 11.29
N PRO A 435 -34.72 10.18 11.98
CA PRO A 435 -35.55 11.19 11.32
C PRO A 435 -34.72 12.05 10.35
N ALA A 436 -35.33 12.48 9.25
CA ALA A 436 -34.64 13.27 8.23
C ALA A 436 -34.04 14.56 8.80
N GLU A 437 -34.70 15.20 9.76
CA GLU A 437 -34.23 16.41 10.45
C GLU A 437 -32.98 16.14 11.28
N SER A 438 -32.82 14.94 11.84
CA SER A 438 -31.63 14.54 12.59
C SER A 438 -30.44 14.31 11.63
N ILE A 439 -30.70 13.68 10.47
CA ILE A 439 -29.70 13.50 9.43
C ILE A 439 -29.18 14.86 8.93
N GLU A 440 -30.12 15.78 8.61
CA GLU A 440 -29.78 17.13 8.16
C GLU A 440 -28.97 17.88 9.21
N LEU A 441 -29.40 17.85 10.46
CA LEU A 441 -28.71 18.53 11.57
C LEU A 441 -27.29 18.02 11.78
N ILE A 442 -27.10 16.70 11.78
CA ILE A 442 -25.80 16.07 11.91
C ILE A 442 -24.91 16.39 10.69
N ALA A 443 -25.43 16.25 9.48
CA ALA A 443 -24.69 16.53 8.25
C ALA A 443 -24.21 17.99 8.22
N ARG A 444 -25.08 18.94 8.53
CA ARG A 444 -24.73 20.37 8.63
C ARG A 444 -23.66 20.62 9.69
N CYS A 445 -23.79 20.01 10.87
CA CYS A 445 -22.81 20.14 11.95
C CYS A 445 -21.42 19.64 11.51
N LEU A 446 -21.33 18.49 10.86
CA LEU A 446 -20.06 17.93 10.39
C LEU A 446 -19.46 18.76 9.24
N VAL A 447 -20.26 19.27 8.32
CA VAL A 447 -19.81 20.07 7.18
C VAL A 447 -19.35 21.48 7.60
N MET A 448 -19.97 22.05 8.63
CA MET A 448 -19.55 23.35 9.15
C MET A 448 -18.23 23.30 9.93
N GLY A 449 -17.90 22.14 10.47
CA GLY A 449 -16.59 21.88 11.09
C GLY A 449 -16.36 22.60 12.43
N GLY A 450 -15.12 22.89 12.69
CA GLY A 450 -14.69 23.53 13.94
C GLY A 450 -14.21 22.54 15.00
N TRP A 451 -13.85 21.32 14.57
CA TRP A 451 -13.27 20.28 15.40
C TRP A 451 -11.75 20.24 15.21
N SER A 452 -10.99 20.30 16.27
CA SER A 452 -9.56 20.04 16.22
C SER A 452 -9.29 18.58 16.57
N ASN A 453 -8.82 17.80 15.59
CA ASN A 453 -8.33 16.46 15.82
C ASN A 453 -6.81 16.49 15.70
N GLY A 454 -6.12 15.80 16.59
CA GLY A 454 -4.69 15.55 16.42
C GLY A 454 -4.42 14.75 15.14
N PRO A 455 -3.16 14.73 14.67
CA PRO A 455 -2.80 13.97 13.47
C PRO A 455 -3.21 12.50 13.60
N ALA A 456 -3.85 11.98 12.55
CA ALA A 456 -4.17 10.56 12.49
C ALA A 456 -2.88 9.77 12.24
N THR A 457 -2.52 8.90 13.17
CA THR A 457 -1.42 7.95 12.98
C THR A 457 -1.95 6.64 12.43
N TYR A 458 -1.16 5.98 11.60
CA TYR A 458 -1.47 4.62 11.15
C TYR A 458 -1.33 3.66 12.33
N LEU A 459 -2.31 2.75 12.47
CA LEU A 459 -2.16 1.59 13.33
C LEU A 459 -1.63 0.45 12.47
N SER A 460 -0.55 -0.19 12.94
CA SER A 460 0.03 -1.31 12.22
C SER A 460 -0.90 -2.52 12.26
N PRO A 461 -1.21 -3.16 11.12
CA PRO A 461 -1.95 -4.42 11.13
C PRO A 461 -1.25 -5.53 11.92
N ILE A 462 0.08 -5.46 12.08
CA ILE A 462 0.87 -6.43 12.86
C ILE A 462 0.60 -6.30 14.38
N ASP A 463 0.24 -5.10 14.82
CA ASP A 463 -0.01 -4.84 16.25
C ASP A 463 -1.46 -5.12 16.65
N LEU A 464 -2.30 -5.45 15.68
CA LEU A 464 -3.70 -5.81 15.92
C LEU A 464 -3.83 -7.34 16.05
N PRO A 465 -4.70 -7.82 16.95
CA PRO A 465 -5.00 -9.25 17.05
C PRO A 465 -5.67 -9.72 15.76
N MET A 466 -4.89 -10.23 14.83
CA MET A 466 -5.37 -10.78 13.56
C MET A 466 -5.47 -12.30 13.66
N ALA A 467 -6.68 -12.82 13.75
CA ALA A 467 -6.95 -14.25 13.75
C ALA A 467 -7.59 -14.75 12.45
N ALA A 468 -7.96 -13.86 11.53
CA ALA A 468 -8.60 -14.24 10.28
C ALA A 468 -7.62 -14.15 9.11
N THR A 469 -7.49 -15.23 8.34
CA THR A 469 -6.78 -15.20 7.06
C THR A 469 -7.61 -14.47 6.01
N LEU A 470 -6.96 -13.88 5.02
CA LEU A 470 -7.61 -13.20 3.90
C LEU A 470 -8.58 -14.12 3.15
N ASP A 471 -8.24 -15.40 3.07
CA ASP A 471 -9.03 -16.42 2.37
C ASP A 471 -10.32 -16.79 3.13
N GLU A 472 -10.37 -16.54 4.45
CA GLU A 472 -11.58 -16.74 5.26
C GLU A 472 -12.60 -15.61 5.07
N ILE A 473 -12.21 -14.47 4.50
CA ILE A 473 -13.04 -13.28 4.43
C ILE A 473 -13.37 -12.97 2.96
N ASP A 474 -14.09 -13.87 2.32
CA ASP A 474 -14.71 -13.55 1.03
C ASP A 474 -15.79 -12.47 1.26
N SER A 475 -15.61 -11.30 0.61
CA SER A 475 -16.55 -10.19 0.70
C SER A 475 -17.94 -10.54 0.16
N ARG A 476 -18.05 -11.62 -0.62
CA ARG A 476 -19.31 -12.15 -1.17
C ARG A 476 -19.96 -13.17 -0.25
N SER A 477 -19.20 -13.77 0.65
CA SER A 477 -19.75 -14.74 1.61
C SER A 477 -20.53 -14.01 2.72
N ARG A 478 -21.70 -14.52 3.02
CA ARG A 478 -22.57 -14.02 4.09
C ARG A 478 -22.73 -15.02 5.23
N THR A 479 -21.77 -15.90 5.41
CA THR A 479 -21.75 -16.82 6.56
C THR A 479 -21.70 -16.04 7.87
N ALA A 480 -22.24 -16.59 8.94
CA ALA A 480 -22.24 -15.97 10.27
C ALA A 480 -20.83 -15.57 10.73
N ARG A 481 -19.83 -16.44 10.48
CA ARG A 481 -18.44 -16.16 10.81
C ARG A 481 -17.90 -14.95 10.03
N VAL A 482 -18.12 -14.88 8.72
CA VAL A 482 -17.67 -13.76 7.89
C VAL A 482 -18.37 -12.48 8.30
N ASN A 483 -19.70 -12.50 8.52
CA ASN A 483 -20.44 -11.34 9.00
C ASN A 483 -19.92 -10.87 10.36
N TYR A 484 -19.64 -11.81 11.29
CA TYR A 484 -19.05 -11.49 12.58
C TYR A 484 -17.68 -10.81 12.46
N LEU A 485 -16.77 -11.39 11.68
CA LEU A 485 -15.43 -10.85 11.49
C LEU A 485 -15.46 -9.43 10.87
N ARG A 486 -16.35 -9.21 9.89
CA ARG A 486 -16.46 -7.91 9.23
C ARG A 486 -17.07 -6.81 10.09
N HIS A 487 -18.06 -7.13 10.89
CA HIS A 487 -18.92 -6.11 11.49
C HIS A 487 -18.82 -6.08 13.02
N CYS A 488 -18.42 -7.16 13.67
CA CYS A 488 -18.46 -7.30 15.11
C CYS A 488 -17.07 -7.39 15.75
N ALA A 489 -16.14 -8.11 15.11
CA ALA A 489 -14.84 -8.45 15.70
C ALA A 489 -13.96 -7.24 16.02
N ALA A 490 -14.11 -6.11 15.31
CA ALA A 490 -13.37 -4.88 15.61
C ALA A 490 -13.53 -4.44 17.08
N CYS A 491 -14.71 -4.67 17.66
CA CYS A 491 -15.02 -4.35 19.07
C CYS A 491 -14.98 -5.59 19.94
N HIS A 492 -15.61 -6.69 19.50
CA HIS A 492 -15.82 -7.89 20.32
C HIS A 492 -14.68 -8.90 20.28
N GLY A 493 -13.63 -8.67 19.44
CA GLY A 493 -12.52 -9.60 19.23
C GLY A 493 -12.91 -10.75 18.28
N THR A 494 -11.92 -11.34 17.61
CA THR A 494 -12.13 -12.44 16.66
C THR A 494 -12.63 -13.72 17.34
N GLU A 495 -12.26 -13.89 18.61
CA GLU A 495 -12.67 -15.01 19.46
C GLU A 495 -13.79 -14.63 20.44
N GLY A 496 -14.42 -13.50 20.26
CA GLY A 496 -15.54 -13.05 21.10
C GLY A 496 -15.19 -12.65 22.52
N ARG A 497 -13.91 -12.30 22.82
CA ARG A 497 -13.46 -11.97 24.19
C ARG A 497 -13.74 -10.53 24.61
N GLY A 498 -14.31 -9.70 23.75
CA GLY A 498 -14.50 -8.27 24.01
C GLY A 498 -13.22 -7.44 23.90
N ASP A 499 -12.18 -8.00 23.32
CA ASP A 499 -10.81 -7.48 23.22
C ASP A 499 -10.45 -7.01 21.80
N GLY A 500 -11.44 -6.67 20.98
CA GLY A 500 -11.20 -6.14 19.64
C GLY A 500 -10.38 -4.84 19.69
N PHE A 501 -9.62 -4.57 18.63
CA PHE A 501 -8.72 -3.41 18.58
C PHE A 501 -9.42 -2.07 18.86
N ASN A 502 -10.71 -1.97 18.54
CA ASN A 502 -11.51 -0.77 18.80
C ASN A 502 -11.95 -0.63 20.27
N ALA A 503 -11.91 -1.71 21.06
CA ALA A 503 -12.43 -1.73 22.42
C ALA A 503 -11.72 -0.71 23.34
N SER A 504 -10.41 -0.52 23.18
CA SER A 504 -9.62 0.43 23.96
C SER A 504 -9.98 1.90 23.71
N PHE A 505 -10.58 2.20 22.57
CA PHE A 505 -11.02 3.55 22.20
C PHE A 505 -12.46 3.87 22.63
N LEU A 506 -13.19 2.88 23.15
CA LEU A 506 -14.59 3.00 23.58
C LEU A 506 -14.77 3.16 25.08
N LEU A 507 -13.68 3.25 25.85
CA LEU A 507 -13.74 3.37 27.31
C LEU A 507 -14.60 4.58 27.77
N PRO A 508 -15.37 4.46 28.85
CA PRO A 508 -15.41 3.30 29.77
C PRO A 508 -16.30 2.13 29.30
N ALA A 509 -17.01 2.24 28.17
CA ALA A 509 -17.84 1.17 27.65
C ALA A 509 -16.98 0.00 27.16
N LYS A 510 -17.16 -1.17 27.76
CA LYS A 510 -16.47 -2.39 27.33
C LYS A 510 -17.40 -3.23 26.45
N PRO A 511 -16.96 -3.66 25.25
CA PRO A 511 -17.70 -4.64 24.46
C PRO A 511 -17.93 -5.94 25.25
N THR A 512 -19.08 -6.56 25.04
CA THR A 512 -19.43 -7.83 25.71
C THR A 512 -18.45 -8.92 25.29
N ALA A 513 -17.91 -9.66 26.25
CA ALA A 513 -17.18 -10.90 26.01
C ALA A 513 -18.21 -12.03 25.82
N PHE A 514 -18.32 -12.56 24.59
CA PHE A 514 -19.22 -13.67 24.29
C PHE A 514 -18.69 -15.02 24.77
N THR A 515 -17.43 -15.08 25.21
CA THR A 515 -16.84 -16.21 25.92
C THR A 515 -17.28 -16.30 27.37
N ASP A 516 -17.87 -15.26 27.94
CA ASP A 516 -18.44 -15.28 29.29
C ASP A 516 -19.73 -16.11 29.32
N ARG A 517 -19.55 -17.40 29.64
CA ARG A 517 -20.66 -18.34 29.76
C ARG A 517 -21.71 -17.91 30.76
N GLY A 518 -21.31 -17.32 31.90
CA GLY A 518 -22.22 -16.86 32.94
C GLY A 518 -23.17 -15.75 32.42
N TYR A 519 -22.62 -14.86 31.62
CA TYR A 519 -23.40 -13.78 31.01
C TYR A 519 -24.30 -14.27 29.86
N VAL A 520 -23.73 -15.04 28.89
CA VAL A 520 -24.42 -15.38 27.65
C VAL A 520 -25.51 -16.44 27.87
N SER A 521 -25.28 -17.45 28.75
CA SER A 521 -26.25 -18.53 29.04
C SER A 521 -27.53 -18.04 29.76
N GLN A 522 -27.49 -16.87 30.37
CA GLN A 522 -28.66 -16.29 31.07
C GLN A 522 -29.57 -15.49 30.13
N ARG A 523 -29.19 -15.32 28.85
CA ARG A 523 -29.93 -14.51 27.89
C ARG A 523 -30.62 -15.36 26.84
N PRO A 524 -31.93 -15.17 26.64
CA PRO A 524 -32.65 -15.77 25.53
C PRO A 524 -32.04 -15.36 24.16
N ASP A 525 -32.23 -16.19 23.15
CA ASP A 525 -31.79 -15.89 21.79
C ASP A 525 -32.47 -14.61 21.25
N ASP A 526 -33.74 -14.37 21.60
CA ASP A 526 -34.47 -13.14 21.25
C ASP A 526 -33.80 -11.90 21.83
N THR A 527 -33.29 -11.98 23.08
CA THR A 527 -32.57 -10.85 23.69
C THR A 527 -31.24 -10.58 22.96
N LEU A 528 -30.51 -11.62 22.56
CA LEU A 528 -29.31 -11.45 21.76
C LEU A 528 -29.64 -10.94 20.37
N PHE A 529 -30.70 -11.44 19.78
CA PHE A 529 -31.23 -10.97 18.49
C PHE A 529 -31.58 -9.47 18.54
N ASP A 530 -32.37 -9.04 19.53
CA ASP A 530 -32.77 -7.64 19.69
C ASP A 530 -31.56 -6.72 19.88
N GLY A 531 -30.56 -7.17 20.64
CA GLY A 531 -29.29 -6.45 20.83
C GLY A 531 -28.51 -6.24 19.54
N ILE A 532 -28.54 -7.22 18.63
CA ILE A 532 -27.92 -7.09 17.30
C ILE A 532 -28.81 -6.25 16.37
N HIS A 533 -30.11 -6.58 16.30
CA HIS A 533 -31.05 -5.94 15.39
C HIS A 533 -31.18 -4.45 15.66
N SER A 534 -31.42 -4.07 16.91
CA SER A 534 -31.78 -2.70 17.30
C SER A 534 -30.67 -1.95 18.04
N GLY A 535 -29.51 -2.59 18.23
CA GLY A 535 -28.37 -2.06 18.96
C GLY A 535 -28.49 -2.28 20.48
N ALA A 536 -27.37 -2.17 21.21
CA ALA A 536 -27.33 -2.51 22.62
C ALA A 536 -28.15 -1.58 23.54
N ARG A 537 -28.59 -0.44 23.04
CA ARG A 537 -29.42 0.53 23.78
C ARG A 537 -30.77 -0.06 24.19
N VAL A 538 -31.40 -0.90 23.37
CA VAL A 538 -32.66 -1.56 23.73
C VAL A 538 -32.53 -2.48 24.94
N LEU A 539 -31.31 -2.92 25.23
CA LEU A 539 -30.96 -3.71 26.42
C LEU A 539 -30.44 -2.86 27.59
N ASN A 540 -30.66 -1.55 27.54
CA ASN A 540 -30.15 -0.58 28.52
C ASN A 540 -28.61 -0.66 28.65
N ARG A 541 -27.91 -0.87 27.54
CA ARG A 541 -26.44 -0.91 27.44
C ARG A 541 -25.91 0.31 26.68
N SER A 542 -24.60 0.36 26.50
CA SER A 542 -23.94 1.46 25.79
C SER A 542 -24.55 1.74 24.42
N PRO A 543 -24.84 3.00 24.05
CA PRO A 543 -25.32 3.37 22.73
C PRO A 543 -24.27 3.17 21.62
N LEU A 544 -23.03 2.88 21.97
CA LEU A 544 -21.93 2.75 21.01
C LEU A 544 -22.03 1.49 20.12
N MET A 545 -22.81 0.48 20.52
CA MET A 545 -23.10 -0.66 19.65
C MET A 545 -24.23 -0.31 18.67
N PRO A 546 -23.95 -0.32 17.35
CA PRO A 546 -24.95 0.08 16.35
C PRO A 546 -26.03 -0.98 16.16
N ALA A 547 -27.18 -0.51 15.62
CA ALA A 547 -28.26 -1.37 15.14
C ALA A 547 -27.88 -1.96 13.77
N TRP A 548 -28.04 -3.27 13.61
CA TRP A 548 -27.72 -3.99 12.38
C TRP A 548 -28.93 -4.51 11.60
N GLY A 549 -30.15 -4.32 12.10
CA GLY A 549 -31.39 -4.82 11.50
C GLY A 549 -31.69 -4.28 10.10
N THR A 550 -31.10 -3.16 9.69
CA THR A 550 -31.17 -2.65 8.33
C THR A 550 -30.05 -3.20 7.42
N SER A 551 -29.04 -3.83 8.02
CA SER A 551 -27.88 -4.35 7.33
C SER A 551 -27.93 -5.85 7.13
N PHE A 552 -28.59 -6.56 8.03
CA PHE A 552 -28.77 -8.01 8.03
C PHE A 552 -30.27 -8.37 8.05
N SER A 553 -30.60 -9.44 7.36
CA SER A 553 -31.92 -10.07 7.47
C SER A 553 -32.08 -10.72 8.85
N GLY A 554 -33.34 -10.96 9.26
CA GLY A 554 -33.61 -11.66 10.51
C GLY A 554 -32.94 -13.03 10.59
N GLU A 555 -32.84 -13.74 9.46
CA GLU A 555 -32.16 -15.04 9.39
C GLU A 555 -30.65 -14.91 9.62
N GLU A 556 -30.00 -13.93 9.00
CA GLU A 556 -28.57 -13.68 9.21
C GLU A 556 -28.27 -13.30 10.66
N ILE A 557 -29.19 -12.57 11.33
CA ILE A 557 -29.03 -12.23 12.74
C ILE A 557 -29.18 -13.48 13.63
N ARG A 558 -30.14 -14.39 13.31
CA ARG A 558 -30.25 -15.67 14.05
C ARG A 558 -28.99 -16.52 13.88
N GLN A 559 -28.43 -16.60 12.68
CA GLN A 559 -27.15 -17.27 12.46
C GLN A 559 -25.99 -16.62 13.23
N LEU A 560 -25.97 -15.29 13.35
CA LEU A 560 -25.02 -14.60 14.20
C LEU A 560 -25.22 -14.99 15.68
N VAL A 561 -26.46 -15.04 16.19
CA VAL A 561 -26.74 -15.48 17.57
C VAL A 561 -26.20 -16.90 17.81
N GLN A 562 -26.42 -17.82 16.88
CA GLN A 562 -25.84 -19.17 16.98
C GLN A 562 -24.31 -19.15 17.00
N HIS A 563 -23.68 -18.27 16.20
CA HIS A 563 -22.24 -18.08 16.21
C HIS A 563 -21.74 -17.54 17.56
N LEU A 564 -22.47 -16.63 18.20
CA LEU A 564 -22.14 -16.14 19.55
C LEU A 564 -22.25 -17.25 20.60
N ARG A 565 -23.26 -18.15 20.48
CA ARG A 565 -23.40 -19.35 21.34
C ARG A 565 -22.20 -20.29 21.23
N ALA A 566 -21.60 -20.40 20.05
CA ALA A 566 -20.42 -21.23 19.86
C ALA A 566 -19.21 -20.71 20.66
N PHE A 567 -19.04 -19.42 20.87
CA PHE A 567 -17.95 -18.87 21.67
C PHE A 567 -18.04 -19.28 23.15
N CYS A 568 -19.23 -19.27 23.76
CA CYS A 568 -19.42 -19.68 25.14
C CYS A 568 -19.66 -21.19 25.30
N GLN A 569 -19.85 -21.92 24.22
CA GLN A 569 -20.29 -23.32 24.24
C GLN A 569 -21.51 -23.51 25.15
N CYS A 570 -22.49 -22.60 25.02
CA CYS A 570 -23.66 -22.54 25.89
C CYS A 570 -24.97 -22.44 25.10
N GLN A 571 -26.05 -22.89 25.70
CA GLN A 571 -27.40 -22.79 25.13
C GLN A 571 -28.20 -21.65 25.80
N ALA A 572 -29.31 -21.28 25.17
CA ALA A 572 -30.28 -20.38 25.74
C ALA A 572 -30.84 -20.94 27.08
N PRO A 573 -31.36 -20.08 27.96
CA PRO A 573 -31.98 -20.53 29.18
C PRO A 573 -33.13 -21.51 28.90
N PRO A 574 -33.32 -22.60 29.70
CA PRO A 574 -34.38 -23.58 29.43
C PRO A 574 -35.81 -23.03 29.44
N TRP A 575 -36.02 -21.89 30.11
CA TRP A 575 -37.31 -21.21 30.16
C TRP A 575 -37.58 -20.30 28.95
N SER A 576 -36.58 -20.07 28.13
CA SER A 576 -36.73 -19.19 26.95
C SER A 576 -37.10 -20.01 25.75
N GLY A 577 -38.17 -20.57 25.55
CA GLY A 577 -38.65 -21.30 24.38
C GLY A 577 -37.72 -21.35 23.14
N ASP A 578 -38.02 -22.16 22.20
CA ASP A 578 -37.20 -22.42 20.98
C ASP A 578 -37.10 -21.26 19.97
N GLY A 579 -37.46 -20.05 20.39
CA GLY A 579 -37.48 -18.87 19.50
C GLY A 579 -38.66 -18.88 18.49
N SER A 580 -39.62 -19.79 18.64
CA SER A 580 -40.79 -19.89 17.75
C SER A 580 -41.84 -18.81 18.04
N GLY A 581 -41.58 -17.89 18.95
CA GLY A 581 -42.53 -16.80 19.28
C GLY A 581 -43.74 -17.20 20.12
N GLN A 582 -43.83 -18.46 20.53
CA GLN A 582 -44.81 -18.90 21.50
C GLN A 582 -44.23 -18.70 22.92
N ARG A 583 -44.62 -17.59 23.57
CA ARG A 583 -44.42 -17.48 25.03
C ARG A 583 -45.35 -18.47 25.71
N PRO A 584 -44.91 -19.13 26.78
CA PRO A 584 -45.77 -20.01 27.55
C PRO A 584 -46.96 -19.26 28.18
#